data_2bc73e6391154476c9481f8a664ef92d
#
_entry.id   2bc73e6391154476c9481f8a664ef92d
#
_cell.length_a   1.000
_cell.length_b   1.000
_cell.length_c   1.000
_cell.angle_alpha   90.00
_cell.angle_beta   90.00
_cell.angle_gamma   90.00
#
_symmetry.space_group_name_H-M   'P 1'
#
loop_
_entity.id
_entity.type
_entity.pdbx_description
1 polymer ?
#
loop_
_entity_poly.entity_id
_entity_poly.type
_entity_poly.pdbx_seq_one_letter_code
_entity_poly.pdbx_strand_id
1 'polypeptide(L)'
;DFEKDKLTFKPTDDDIYKNFLDRFFMVVDRETQFITIEFDHFSPYFAQEALFKLINEVNSEVRRREVDRTKKSIEYLNNQVEKTSSVDLKFLFNKIRESNIKNLMLAEIDEYFVLDIVDPPTLPSKKSFPRRAIICTFGTFFGFCLSVFFIATMRFFRYDISLTFRPLKLSFIALDKQI
;
A
#
# COMPACT_ATOMS: atom_id res chain seq x y z
N ASP A 1 -17.29 3.63 -35.80
CA ASP A 1 -15.79 3.55 -35.69
C ASP A 1 -15.21 4.07 -34.37
N PHE A 2 -16.03 4.71 -33.52
CA PHE A 2 -15.60 5.23 -32.20
C PHE A 2 -15.48 4.15 -31.10
N GLU A 3 -16.04 2.97 -31.32
CA GLU A 3 -16.11 1.87 -30.32
C GLU A 3 -14.94 0.89 -30.42
N LYS A 4 -14.22 0.86 -31.55
CA LYS A 4 -13.05 0.01 -31.77
C LYS A 4 -11.75 0.54 -31.16
N ASP A 5 -11.65 1.84 -30.91
CA ASP A 5 -10.42 2.46 -30.40
C ASP A 5 -10.25 2.38 -28.86
N LYS A 6 -11.32 2.02 -28.14
CA LYS A 6 -11.29 1.84 -26.68
C LYS A 6 -10.74 0.49 -26.19
N LEU A 7 -10.60 -0.48 -27.10
CA LEU A 7 -10.23 -1.86 -26.76
C LEU A 7 -8.76 -2.20 -26.94
N THR A 8 -7.93 -1.28 -27.40
CA THR A 8 -6.51 -1.54 -27.70
C THR A 8 -5.52 -0.67 -26.94
N PHE A 9 -5.93 0.07 -25.92
CA PHE A 9 -4.98 0.74 -25.04
C PHE A 9 -4.38 -0.27 -24.07
N LYS A 10 -3.40 -1.04 -24.52
CA LYS A 10 -2.55 -1.82 -23.64
C LYS A 10 -1.65 -0.83 -22.90
N PRO A 11 -1.75 -0.71 -21.56
CA PRO A 11 -0.91 0.22 -20.83
C PRO A 11 0.56 -0.14 -21.06
N THR A 12 1.39 0.87 -21.20
CA THR A 12 2.83 0.70 -21.31
C THR A 12 3.39 0.22 -19.97
N ASP A 13 4.49 -0.55 -19.98
CA ASP A 13 5.13 -1.02 -18.75
C ASP A 13 5.46 0.13 -17.79
N ASP A 14 5.79 1.30 -18.33
CA ASP A 14 6.03 2.55 -17.58
C ASP A 14 4.77 3.06 -16.87
N ASP A 15 3.60 2.96 -17.50
CA ASP A 15 2.33 3.35 -16.90
C ASP A 15 1.92 2.36 -15.78
N ILE A 16 2.19 1.08 -15.99
CA ILE A 16 1.96 0.05 -14.96
C ILE A 16 2.86 0.29 -13.75
N TYR A 17 4.14 0.59 -13.98
CA TYR A 17 5.10 0.87 -12.94
C TYR A 17 4.72 2.11 -12.11
N LYS A 18 4.36 3.21 -12.76
CA LYS A 18 3.89 4.43 -12.09
C LYS A 18 2.64 4.18 -11.26
N ASN A 19 1.62 3.53 -11.84
CA ASN A 19 0.40 3.17 -11.12
C ASN A 19 0.65 2.25 -9.92
N PHE A 20 1.64 1.37 -10.00
CA PHE A 20 2.06 0.53 -8.88
C PHE A 20 2.68 1.37 -7.77
N LEU A 21 3.64 2.26 -8.11
CA LEU A 21 4.31 3.12 -7.14
C LEU A 21 3.35 4.06 -6.41
N ASP A 22 2.35 4.61 -7.10
CA ASP A 22 1.34 5.50 -6.51
C ASP A 22 0.47 4.81 -5.45
N ARG A 23 0.43 3.48 -5.45
CA ARG A 23 -0.39 2.65 -4.55
C ARG A 23 0.43 1.84 -3.56
N PHE A 24 1.74 1.90 -3.67
CA PHE A 24 2.68 1.17 -2.83
C PHE A 24 3.29 2.11 -1.81
N PHE A 25 3.10 1.81 -0.53
CA PHE A 25 3.63 2.60 0.57
C PHE A 25 4.55 1.74 1.41
N MET A 26 5.71 2.29 1.74
CA MET A 26 6.68 1.64 2.61
C MET A 26 7.14 2.63 3.68
N VAL A 27 6.98 2.25 4.94
CA VAL A 27 7.39 3.06 6.09
C VAL A 27 8.33 2.24 6.96
N VAL A 28 9.47 2.82 7.30
CA VAL A 28 10.43 2.22 8.24
C VAL A 28 10.30 2.91 9.59
N ASP A 29 9.94 2.15 10.60
CA ASP A 29 9.94 2.62 11.97
C ASP A 29 11.39 2.69 12.50
N ARG A 30 11.80 3.86 12.97
CA ARG A 30 13.18 4.10 13.43
C ARG A 30 13.48 3.49 14.80
N GLU A 31 12.46 3.29 15.62
CA GLU A 31 12.63 2.74 16.97
C GLU A 31 12.70 1.20 16.94
N THR A 32 11.77 0.59 16.22
CA THR A 32 11.65 -0.87 16.13
C THR A 32 12.42 -1.50 14.99
N GLN A 33 12.85 -0.71 14.01
CA GLN A 33 13.46 -1.14 12.75
C GLN A 33 12.53 -1.98 11.85
N PHE A 34 11.24 -2.04 12.18
CA PHE A 34 10.26 -2.74 11.35
C PHE A 34 9.93 -1.96 10.08
N ILE A 35 9.72 -2.70 9.01
CA ILE A 35 9.30 -2.18 7.72
C ILE A 35 7.82 -2.52 7.55
N THR A 36 6.97 -1.49 7.52
CA THR A 36 5.55 -1.64 7.19
C THR A 36 5.36 -1.43 5.70
N ILE A 37 4.78 -2.41 5.02
CA ILE A 37 4.49 -2.35 3.59
C ILE A 37 2.98 -2.38 3.41
N GLU A 38 2.45 -1.40 2.68
CA GLU A 38 1.03 -1.27 2.37
C GLU A 38 0.83 -1.18 0.85
N PHE A 39 -0.20 -1.85 0.36
CA PHE A 39 -0.59 -1.79 -1.05
C PHE A 39 -2.08 -1.54 -1.21
N ASP A 40 -2.42 -0.41 -1.82
CA ASP A 40 -3.79 0.01 -2.04
C ASP A 40 -4.36 -0.56 -3.35
N HIS A 41 -5.38 -1.42 -3.25
CA HIS A 41 -6.06 -1.98 -4.41
C HIS A 41 -7.57 -2.15 -4.16
N PHE A 42 -8.37 -2.12 -5.23
CA PHE A 42 -9.83 -2.32 -5.15
C PHE A 42 -10.22 -3.70 -4.62
N SER A 43 -9.44 -4.73 -4.96
CA SER A 43 -9.61 -6.07 -4.44
C SER A 43 -8.62 -6.33 -3.32
N PRO A 44 -9.10 -6.56 -2.09
CA PRO A 44 -8.21 -6.87 -0.96
C PRO A 44 -7.48 -8.21 -1.12
N TYR A 45 -8.12 -9.19 -1.78
CA TYR A 45 -7.47 -10.48 -2.07
C TYR A 45 -6.29 -10.33 -3.03
N PHE A 46 -6.45 -9.51 -4.07
CA PHE A 46 -5.36 -9.21 -5.00
C PHE A 46 -4.22 -8.46 -4.29
N ALA A 47 -4.55 -7.49 -3.44
CA ALA A 47 -3.54 -6.75 -2.69
C ALA A 47 -2.71 -7.67 -1.78
N GLN A 48 -3.37 -8.59 -1.08
CA GLN A 48 -2.72 -9.58 -0.24
C GLN A 48 -1.80 -10.51 -1.04
N GLU A 49 -2.30 -11.08 -2.13
CA GLU A 49 -1.52 -11.97 -3.00
C GLU A 49 -0.31 -11.24 -3.62
N ALA A 50 -0.52 -10.00 -4.08
CA ALA A 50 0.54 -9.17 -4.65
C ALA A 50 1.66 -8.87 -3.64
N LEU A 51 1.32 -8.58 -2.38
CA LEU A 51 2.31 -8.36 -1.32
C LEU A 51 3.10 -9.63 -1.01
N PHE A 52 2.45 -10.78 -0.87
CA PHE A 52 3.15 -12.05 -0.66
C PHE A 52 4.10 -12.36 -1.83
N LYS A 53 3.62 -12.21 -3.05
CA LYS A 53 4.43 -12.44 -4.24
C LYS A 53 5.62 -11.48 -4.32
N LEU A 54 5.40 -10.21 -3.99
CA LEU A 54 6.45 -9.19 -3.95
C LEU A 54 7.54 -9.55 -2.93
N ILE A 55 7.17 -9.91 -1.69
CA ILE A 55 8.12 -10.27 -0.63
C ILE A 55 8.92 -11.51 -1.04
N ASN A 56 8.27 -12.53 -1.59
CA ASN A 56 8.95 -13.73 -2.05
C ASN A 56 9.90 -13.45 -3.21
N GLU A 57 9.50 -12.61 -4.18
CA GLU A 57 10.35 -12.23 -5.30
C GLU A 57 11.56 -11.41 -4.86
N VAL A 58 11.38 -10.46 -3.93
CA VAL A 58 12.48 -9.69 -3.35
C VAL A 58 13.46 -10.61 -2.62
N ASN A 59 12.97 -11.51 -1.76
CA ASN A 59 13.82 -12.45 -1.03
C ASN A 59 14.60 -13.36 -2.01
N SER A 60 13.93 -13.90 -3.02
CA SER A 60 14.56 -14.80 -4.01
C SER A 60 15.61 -14.08 -4.85
N GLU A 61 15.33 -12.86 -5.32
CA GLU A 61 16.24 -12.08 -6.15
C GLU A 61 17.47 -11.60 -5.37
N VAL A 62 17.27 -11.10 -4.14
CA VAL A 62 18.40 -10.67 -3.31
C VAL A 62 19.27 -11.85 -2.90
N ARG A 63 18.66 -12.99 -2.53
CA ARG A 63 19.38 -14.24 -2.28
C ARG A 63 20.19 -14.67 -3.48
N ARG A 64 19.60 -14.70 -4.66
CA ARG A 64 20.29 -15.08 -5.92
C ARG A 64 21.50 -14.20 -6.17
N ARG A 65 21.36 -12.89 -6.00
CA ARG A 65 22.47 -11.92 -6.17
C ARG A 65 23.57 -12.14 -5.15
N GLU A 66 23.23 -12.36 -3.88
CA GLU A 66 24.21 -12.59 -2.82
C GLU A 66 24.96 -13.90 -3.01
N VAL A 67 24.27 -14.97 -3.38
CA VAL A 67 24.88 -16.26 -3.73
C VAL A 67 25.85 -16.11 -4.90
N ASP A 68 25.47 -15.44 -5.99
CA ASP A 68 26.34 -15.21 -7.14
C ASP A 68 27.56 -14.37 -6.79
N ARG A 69 27.36 -13.30 -6.02
CA ARG A 69 28.46 -12.44 -5.53
C ARG A 69 29.42 -13.20 -4.63
N THR A 70 28.90 -13.98 -3.72
CA THR A 70 29.72 -14.76 -2.78
C THR A 70 30.51 -15.86 -3.49
N LYS A 71 29.91 -16.56 -4.47
CA LYS A 71 30.60 -17.54 -5.32
C LYS A 71 31.78 -16.90 -6.09
N LYS A 72 31.56 -15.75 -6.69
CA LYS A 72 32.63 -14.99 -7.37
C LYS A 72 33.74 -14.56 -6.42
N SER A 73 33.38 -14.15 -5.18
CA SER A 73 34.35 -13.80 -4.15
C SER A 73 35.21 -15.02 -3.72
N ILE A 74 34.58 -16.18 -3.54
CA ILE A 74 35.29 -17.42 -3.21
C ILE A 74 36.26 -17.81 -4.34
N GLU A 75 35.83 -17.76 -5.58
CA GLU A 75 36.67 -18.02 -6.75
C GLU A 75 37.87 -17.10 -6.83
N TYR A 76 37.63 -15.79 -6.64
CA TYR A 76 38.71 -14.81 -6.58
C TYR A 76 39.72 -15.10 -5.47
N LEU A 77 39.23 -15.42 -4.26
CA LEU A 77 40.09 -15.75 -3.12
C LEU A 77 40.92 -17.02 -3.38
N ASN A 78 40.35 -18.04 -4.00
CA ASN A 78 41.08 -19.26 -4.38
C ASN A 78 42.23 -18.93 -5.32
N ASN A 79 41.97 -18.12 -6.35
CA ASN A 79 43.01 -17.68 -7.29
C ASN A 79 44.13 -16.82 -6.61
N GLN A 80 43.76 -16.04 -5.58
CA GLN A 80 44.74 -15.25 -4.83
C GLN A 80 45.61 -16.13 -3.90
N VAL A 81 45.03 -17.13 -3.26
CA VAL A 81 45.76 -18.10 -2.42
C VAL A 81 46.84 -18.83 -3.25
N GLU A 82 46.52 -19.22 -4.46
CA GLU A 82 47.46 -19.91 -5.35
C GLU A 82 48.63 -18.99 -5.81
N LYS A 83 48.33 -17.72 -6.07
CA LYS A 83 49.31 -16.75 -6.58
C LYS A 83 50.20 -16.14 -5.49
N THR A 84 49.81 -16.23 -4.23
CA THR A 84 50.48 -15.60 -3.12
C THR A 84 51.55 -16.54 -2.54
N SER A 85 52.77 -16.03 -2.34
CA SER A 85 53.84 -16.75 -1.66
C SER A 85 53.89 -16.52 -0.14
N SER A 86 53.25 -15.46 0.37
CA SER A 86 53.26 -15.10 1.79
C SER A 86 52.32 -16.01 2.57
N VAL A 87 52.84 -16.63 3.65
CA VAL A 87 52.07 -17.53 4.50
C VAL A 87 50.96 -16.78 5.25
N ASP A 88 51.23 -15.56 5.72
CA ASP A 88 50.28 -14.72 6.44
C ASP A 88 49.11 -14.31 5.57
N LEU A 89 49.36 -13.95 4.32
CA LEU A 89 48.29 -13.62 3.38
C LEU A 89 47.46 -14.84 2.99
N LYS A 90 48.07 -16.00 2.82
CA LYS A 90 47.33 -17.26 2.60
C LYS A 90 46.41 -17.57 3.78
N PHE A 91 46.85 -17.40 4.99
CA PHE A 91 46.03 -17.60 6.19
C PHE A 91 44.86 -16.63 6.20
N LEU A 92 45.09 -15.35 5.93
CA LEU A 92 44.03 -14.31 5.85
C LEU A 92 43.00 -14.63 4.77
N PHE A 93 43.45 -14.95 3.54
CA PHE A 93 42.52 -15.31 2.45
C PHE A 93 41.69 -16.55 2.76
N ASN A 94 42.28 -17.58 3.37
CA ASN A 94 41.55 -18.77 3.80
C ASN A 94 40.49 -18.44 4.85
N LYS A 95 40.78 -17.56 5.81
CA LYS A 95 39.84 -17.13 6.84
C LYS A 95 38.64 -16.37 6.25
N ILE A 96 38.90 -15.47 5.28
CA ILE A 96 37.83 -14.75 4.57
C ILE A 96 37.00 -15.73 3.72
N ARG A 97 37.65 -16.68 3.05
CA ARG A 97 36.97 -17.73 2.28
C ARG A 97 36.05 -18.58 3.14
N GLU A 98 36.51 -18.99 4.32
CA GLU A 98 35.70 -19.76 5.29
C GLU A 98 34.46 -18.97 5.70
N SER A 99 34.61 -17.66 6.01
CA SER A 99 33.49 -16.78 6.32
C SER A 99 32.51 -16.66 5.15
N ASN A 100 33.01 -16.52 3.92
CA ASN A 100 32.15 -16.44 2.73
C ASN A 100 31.40 -17.77 2.48
N ILE A 101 32.05 -18.92 2.69
CA ILE A 101 31.39 -20.24 2.58
C ILE A 101 30.28 -20.35 3.62
N LYS A 102 30.52 -19.93 4.87
CA LYS A 102 29.50 -19.92 5.91
C LYS A 102 28.30 -19.03 5.53
N ASN A 103 28.54 -17.83 5.01
CA ASN A 103 27.50 -16.92 4.56
C ASN A 103 26.70 -17.52 3.38
N LEU A 104 27.39 -18.18 2.44
CA LEU A 104 26.74 -18.87 1.33
C LEU A 104 25.81 -19.97 1.83
N MET A 105 26.26 -20.80 2.76
CA MET A 105 25.43 -21.87 3.34
C MET A 105 24.20 -21.30 4.05
N LEU A 106 24.35 -20.21 4.79
CA LEU A 106 23.20 -19.55 5.45
C LEU A 106 22.22 -19.00 4.42
N ALA A 107 22.72 -18.35 3.36
CA ALA A 107 21.87 -17.82 2.29
C ALA A 107 21.10 -18.90 1.51
N GLU A 108 21.67 -20.11 1.39
CA GLU A 108 21.01 -21.23 0.70
C GLU A 108 19.93 -21.91 1.56
N ILE A 109 20.06 -21.87 2.89
CA ILE A 109 19.15 -22.54 3.84
C ILE A 109 17.97 -21.63 4.22
N ASP A 110 18.19 -20.33 4.31
CA ASP A 110 17.20 -19.38 4.81
C ASP A 110 16.17 -19.02 3.72
N GLU A 111 14.91 -19.34 3.98
CA GLU A 111 13.80 -19.01 3.07
C GLU A 111 13.51 -17.51 3.06
N TYR A 112 13.63 -16.85 4.21
CA TYR A 112 13.42 -15.41 4.41
C TYR A 112 14.76 -14.68 4.61
N PHE A 113 15.55 -14.62 3.55
CA PHE A 113 16.94 -14.14 3.62
C PHE A 113 17.07 -12.65 3.97
N VAL A 114 16.14 -11.80 3.54
CA VAL A 114 16.20 -10.34 3.74
C VAL A 114 14.99 -9.81 4.50
N LEU A 115 13.80 -10.25 4.12
CA LEU A 115 12.54 -9.81 4.70
C LEU A 115 11.87 -10.99 5.38
N ASP A 116 11.89 -11.00 6.72
CA ASP A 116 11.10 -11.93 7.52
C ASP A 116 9.72 -11.34 7.78
N ILE A 117 8.69 -12.16 7.63
CA ILE A 117 7.30 -11.72 7.80
C ILE A 117 6.93 -11.85 9.27
N VAL A 118 6.97 -10.74 10.01
CA VAL A 118 6.56 -10.67 11.42
C VAL A 118 5.03 -10.71 11.53
N ASP A 119 4.33 -9.92 10.68
CA ASP A 119 2.88 -9.88 10.61
C ASP A 119 2.43 -10.06 9.15
N PRO A 120 1.78 -11.19 8.83
CA PRO A 120 1.38 -11.47 7.46
C PRO A 120 0.30 -10.48 6.98
N PRO A 121 0.26 -10.15 5.67
CA PRO A 121 -0.73 -9.27 5.13
C PRO A 121 -2.14 -9.79 5.36
N THR A 122 -2.92 -9.05 6.16
CA THR A 122 -4.28 -9.38 6.54
C THR A 122 -5.30 -8.67 5.64
N LEU A 123 -6.44 -9.34 5.43
CA LEU A 123 -7.55 -8.70 4.72
C LEU A 123 -8.16 -7.60 5.61
N PRO A 124 -8.22 -6.34 5.15
CA PRO A 124 -8.80 -5.28 5.93
C PRO A 124 -10.29 -5.51 6.15
N SER A 125 -10.72 -5.54 7.41
CA SER A 125 -12.12 -5.69 7.79
C SER A 125 -12.97 -4.45 7.45
N LYS A 126 -12.33 -3.29 7.27
CA LYS A 126 -12.98 -2.01 6.96
C LYS A 126 -12.36 -1.38 5.72
N LYS A 127 -13.21 -0.75 4.89
CA LYS A 127 -12.76 0.01 3.72
C LYS A 127 -12.00 1.26 4.15
N SER A 128 -10.80 1.46 3.63
CA SER A 128 -9.96 2.64 3.92
C SER A 128 -10.51 3.91 3.29
N PHE A 129 -11.09 3.82 2.07
CA PHE A 129 -11.57 4.97 1.30
C PHE A 129 -12.82 4.61 0.46
N PRO A 130 -13.78 5.52 0.21
CA PRO A 130 -13.90 6.88 0.76
C PRO A 130 -14.51 6.89 2.17
N ARG A 131 -14.06 7.82 3.02
CA ARG A 131 -14.61 8.03 4.36
C ARG A 131 -15.99 8.70 4.25
N ARG A 132 -17.04 7.89 4.20
CA ARG A 132 -18.44 8.34 3.99
C ARG A 132 -18.87 9.42 4.98
N ALA A 133 -18.44 9.33 6.23
CA ALA A 133 -18.73 10.34 7.25
C ALA A 133 -18.22 11.73 6.86
N ILE A 134 -17.01 11.82 6.30
CA ILE A 134 -16.42 13.10 5.86
C ILE A 134 -17.24 13.68 4.69
N ILE A 135 -17.62 12.85 3.72
CA ILE A 135 -18.42 13.30 2.57
C ILE A 135 -19.77 13.85 3.03
N CYS A 136 -20.46 13.13 3.95
CA CYS A 136 -21.73 13.59 4.49
C CYS A 136 -21.57 14.91 5.28
N THR A 137 -20.53 15.04 6.11
CA THR A 137 -20.28 16.26 6.89
C THR A 137 -20.00 17.46 5.99
N PHE A 138 -19.13 17.31 4.98
CA PHE A 138 -18.87 18.38 4.03
C PHE A 138 -20.09 18.71 3.17
N GLY A 139 -20.86 17.70 2.74
CA GLY A 139 -22.08 17.88 1.96
C GLY A 139 -23.15 18.68 2.72
N THR A 140 -23.39 18.36 4.00
CA THR A 140 -24.33 19.09 4.86
C THR A 140 -23.87 20.53 5.13
N PHE A 141 -22.57 20.70 5.45
CA PHE A 141 -22.01 22.03 5.69
C PHE A 141 -22.10 22.93 4.45
N PHE A 142 -21.73 22.40 3.27
CA PHE A 142 -21.78 23.14 2.01
C PHE A 142 -23.24 23.45 1.61
N GLY A 143 -24.16 22.52 1.80
CA GLY A 143 -25.59 22.73 1.58
C GLY A 143 -26.17 23.81 2.48
N PHE A 144 -25.76 23.86 3.77
CA PHE A 144 -26.15 24.90 4.69
C PHE A 144 -25.64 26.29 4.25
N CYS A 145 -24.35 26.39 3.91
CA CYS A 145 -23.75 27.64 3.43
C CYS A 145 -24.42 28.15 2.15
N LEU A 146 -24.70 27.28 1.19
CA LEU A 146 -25.43 27.64 -0.04
C LEU A 146 -26.85 28.12 0.26
N SER A 147 -27.57 27.50 1.17
CA SER A 147 -28.91 27.88 1.59
C SER A 147 -28.92 29.30 2.19
N VAL A 148 -28.00 29.60 3.12
CA VAL A 148 -27.86 30.92 3.71
C VAL A 148 -27.50 31.98 2.67
N PHE A 149 -26.57 31.66 1.77
CA PHE A 149 -26.18 32.56 0.68
C PHE A 149 -27.35 32.84 -0.27
N PHE A 150 -28.14 31.83 -0.61
CA PHE A 150 -29.31 31.98 -1.46
C PHE A 150 -30.38 32.88 -0.81
N ILE A 151 -30.68 32.69 0.48
CA ILE A 151 -31.60 33.52 1.21
C ILE A 151 -31.10 34.99 1.30
N ALA A 152 -29.78 35.17 1.57
CA ALA A 152 -29.18 36.49 1.60
C ALA A 152 -29.26 37.23 0.25
N THR A 153 -28.98 36.54 -0.85
CA THR A 153 -29.10 37.10 -2.19
C THR A 153 -30.54 37.47 -2.56
N MET A 154 -31.50 36.59 -2.21
CA MET A 154 -32.91 36.88 -2.44
C MET A 154 -33.39 38.10 -1.65
N ARG A 155 -32.95 38.25 -0.42
CA ARG A 155 -33.27 39.42 0.41
C ARG A 155 -32.60 40.69 -0.12
N PHE A 156 -31.38 40.58 -0.62
CA PHE A 156 -30.66 41.71 -1.24
C PHE A 156 -31.37 42.25 -2.52
N PHE A 157 -31.89 41.33 -3.36
CA PHE A 157 -32.64 41.70 -4.55
C PHE A 157 -34.13 42.01 -4.30
N ARG A 158 -34.58 42.14 -3.05
CA ARG A 158 -35.98 42.46 -2.64
C ARG A 158 -37.04 41.49 -3.19
N TYR A 159 -36.70 40.22 -3.38
CA TYR A 159 -37.72 39.21 -3.65
C TYR A 159 -38.32 38.70 -2.33
N ASP A 160 -39.61 39.07 -2.07
CA ASP A 160 -40.34 38.56 -0.88
C ASP A 160 -40.79 37.11 -1.14
N ILE A 161 -40.07 36.13 -0.56
CA ILE A 161 -40.52 34.75 -0.53
C ILE A 161 -41.33 34.55 0.75
N SER A 162 -42.66 34.55 0.65
CA SER A 162 -43.53 34.15 1.72
C SER A 162 -43.55 32.62 1.83
N LEU A 163 -42.74 32.05 2.77
CA LEU A 163 -42.85 30.63 3.10
C LEU A 163 -44.10 30.42 3.95
N THR A 164 -45.20 30.00 3.33
CA THR A 164 -46.42 29.62 4.05
C THR A 164 -46.24 28.21 4.59
N PHE A 165 -45.75 28.14 5.86
CA PHE A 165 -45.78 26.87 6.58
C PHE A 165 -47.23 26.57 6.95
N ARG A 166 -47.83 25.57 6.28
CA ARG A 166 -49.13 25.00 6.66
C ARG A 166 -48.91 24.08 7.87
N PRO A 167 -49.38 24.42 9.06
CA PRO A 167 -49.23 23.57 10.23
C PRO A 167 -50.03 22.25 9.98
N LEU A 168 -49.34 21.13 10.10
CA LEU A 168 -49.99 19.81 10.09
C LEU A 168 -50.93 19.74 11.31
N LYS A 169 -52.23 19.84 11.08
CA LYS A 169 -53.24 19.55 12.11
C LYS A 169 -53.24 18.03 12.35
N LEU A 170 -52.59 17.62 13.43
CA LEU A 170 -52.78 16.28 14.00
C LEU A 170 -54.17 16.24 14.65
N SER A 171 -55.18 15.69 13.96
CA SER A 171 -56.48 15.35 14.57
C SER A 171 -56.32 14.09 15.41
N PHE A 172 -56.29 14.23 16.73
CA PHE A 172 -56.47 13.13 17.63
C PHE A 172 -57.95 12.67 17.57
N ILE A 173 -58.20 11.48 17.07
CA ILE A 173 -59.50 10.80 17.19
C ILE A 173 -59.55 10.28 18.64
N ALA A 174 -60.32 10.98 19.48
CA ALA A 174 -60.72 10.45 20.79
C ALA A 174 -61.67 9.27 20.56
N LEU A 175 -61.21 8.06 20.84
CA LEU A 175 -62.11 6.89 20.93
C LEU A 175 -62.89 7.02 22.22
N ASP A 176 -64.15 7.40 22.09
CA ASP A 176 -65.12 7.39 23.17
C ASP A 176 -65.45 5.93 23.52
N LYS A 177 -65.21 5.59 24.78
CA LYS A 177 -65.44 4.25 25.33
C LYS A 177 -66.87 4.19 25.81
N GLN A 178 -67.78 3.70 24.97
CA GLN A 178 -69.14 3.27 25.46
C GLN A 178 -69.09 1.84 25.96
N ILE A 179 -69.63 1.65 27.17
CA ILE A 179 -69.82 0.52 28.00
C ILE A 179 -70.69 -0.55 27.35
#